data_c3c6678a4dedf813d80766ec434946c8
#
_entry.id   c3c6678a4dedf813d80766ec434946c8
#
_cell.length_a   1.000
_cell.length_b   1.000
_cell.length_c   1.000
_cell.angle_alpha   90.00
_cell.angle_beta   90.00
_cell.angle_gamma   90.00
#
_symmetry.space_group_name_H-M   'P 1'
#
loop_
_entity.id
_entity.type
_entity.pdbx_description
1 polymer ?
#
loop_
_entity_poly.entity_id
_entity_poly.type
_entity_poly.pdbx_seq_one_letter_code
_entity_poly.pdbx_strand_id
1 'polypeptide(L)'
;RSIKIDGDRRPLTDGDVVIAAITSCTNTSNPSVLIAAGLLARNAVAKGLKSKPWVKTSLAPGSKVAADYLEKANLRDDLDKLGFAIAAFGCTSCIGNSGPLPDPIANGIVEGDLVATAVLSGNRNFEGRINPWVKANYLASPPLVVAYALAGSMQFDLYNDPLGKDLDGKNVYLKDIWPSNKNVAETVNLCVERAMFKKRYSRVYEGPNEWKAISSSDKKLFDWPGDSTYVKYPPYFENMKPEPSEPEDIIGARPLLILGDSVTTDHISPAGAIPKDSPAGEYLLEYQIRPEEFNSFGSRRGNHEVMIRGTFGNIRIRNEMVTDKEGGYSIHYPTNEEGSVYNVAMRYKDEGVPLVVIGGKLYGSGSSRDWAAKGSALLGIKAVIVESFERIHRSNLIGMGVMPLVFQNGQDRKS
;
A
#
# COMPACT_ATOMS: atom_id res chain seq x y z
N ARG A 1 -13.28 11.61 19.91
CA ARG A 1 -12.45 12.01 21.07
C ARG A 1 -11.54 13.15 20.71
N SER A 2 -11.17 14.01 21.70
CA SER A 2 -10.22 15.10 21.47
C SER A 2 -8.80 14.55 21.38
N ILE A 3 -8.14 14.81 20.27
CA ILE A 3 -6.70 14.60 20.09
C ILE A 3 -5.95 15.93 20.30
N LYS A 4 -4.70 15.85 20.75
CA LYS A 4 -3.82 17.01 20.88
C LYS A 4 -2.79 16.97 19.75
N ILE A 5 -2.82 17.98 18.88
CA ILE A 5 -1.86 18.15 17.78
C ILE A 5 -1.32 19.58 17.85
N ASP A 6 -0.01 19.75 17.84
CA ASP A 6 0.68 21.04 17.88
C ASP A 6 0.19 22.00 18.97
N GLY A 7 -0.23 21.44 20.12
CA GLY A 7 -0.73 22.23 21.25
C GLY A 7 -2.24 22.42 21.30
N ASP A 8 -2.95 22.29 20.18
CA ASP A 8 -4.39 22.45 20.10
C ASP A 8 -5.14 21.14 20.34
N ARG A 9 -6.27 21.22 21.08
CA ARG A 9 -7.20 20.11 21.26
C ARG A 9 -8.36 20.24 20.28
N ARG A 10 -8.53 19.24 19.44
CA ARG A 10 -9.73 19.12 18.59
C ARG A 10 -10.30 17.70 18.64
N PRO A 11 -11.60 17.53 18.45
CA PRO A 11 -12.15 16.21 18.22
C PRO A 11 -11.72 15.69 16.83
N LEU A 12 -11.33 14.43 16.76
CA LEU A 12 -11.26 13.68 15.52
C LEU A 12 -12.64 13.04 15.29
N THR A 13 -13.16 13.14 14.08
CA THR A 13 -14.52 12.70 13.73
C THR A 13 -14.52 11.83 12.48
N ASP A 14 -15.62 11.13 12.23
CA ASP A 14 -15.82 10.39 10.99
C ASP A 14 -15.70 11.33 9.78
N GLY A 15 -15.06 10.83 8.72
CA GLY A 15 -14.82 11.61 7.52
C GLY A 15 -13.61 12.53 7.57
N ASP A 16 -12.92 12.66 8.71
CA ASP A 16 -11.68 13.44 8.75
C ASP A 16 -10.62 12.84 7.81
N VAL A 17 -10.02 13.70 6.99
CA VAL A 17 -8.92 13.35 6.09
C VAL A 17 -7.64 13.31 6.89
N VAL A 18 -7.06 12.13 7.08
CA VAL A 18 -5.81 11.95 7.84
C VAL A 18 -4.60 11.69 6.93
N ILE A 19 -4.85 11.37 5.65
CA ILE A 19 -3.81 11.25 4.62
C ILE A 19 -4.27 11.99 3.36
N ALA A 20 -3.42 12.86 2.82
CA ALA A 20 -3.57 13.48 1.52
C ALA A 20 -2.29 13.26 0.71
N ALA A 21 -2.34 12.42 -0.33
CA ALA A 21 -1.14 11.98 -1.03
C ALA A 21 -1.23 12.19 -2.54
N ILE A 22 -0.29 12.96 -3.09
CA ILE A 22 -0.09 13.02 -4.54
C ILE A 22 0.85 11.89 -4.93
N THR A 23 0.35 10.92 -5.70
CA THR A 23 1.10 9.74 -6.13
C THR A 23 1.45 9.79 -7.62
N SER A 24 2.35 8.94 -8.07
CA SER A 24 2.86 8.93 -9.44
C SER A 24 1.81 8.59 -10.51
N CYS A 25 0.75 7.87 -10.15
CA CYS A 25 -0.18 7.26 -11.11
C CYS A 25 -0.86 8.27 -12.05
N THR A 26 -1.14 9.48 -11.58
CA THR A 26 -1.83 10.50 -12.37
C THR A 26 -0.90 11.51 -13.02
N ASN A 27 0.32 11.70 -12.49
CA ASN A 27 1.21 12.77 -12.95
C ASN A 27 2.34 12.30 -13.89
N THR A 28 2.60 11.00 -13.99
CA THR A 28 3.68 10.45 -14.82
C THR A 28 3.53 10.81 -16.30
N SER A 29 2.31 10.72 -16.83
CA SER A 29 2.01 10.97 -18.24
C SER A 29 1.31 12.31 -18.49
N ASN A 30 0.88 13.01 -17.44
CA ASN A 30 0.15 14.27 -17.55
C ASN A 30 0.71 15.34 -16.60
N PRO A 31 1.66 16.18 -17.06
CA PRO A 31 2.21 17.28 -16.27
C PRO A 31 1.17 18.30 -15.81
N SER A 32 0.09 18.49 -16.57
CA SER A 32 -0.91 19.54 -16.29
C SER A 32 -1.54 19.38 -14.92
N VAL A 33 -1.83 18.14 -14.49
CA VAL A 33 -2.49 17.90 -13.19
C VAL A 33 -1.58 18.19 -12.01
N LEU A 34 -0.27 17.96 -12.15
CA LEU A 34 0.68 18.26 -11.09
C LEU A 34 1.02 19.77 -11.04
N ILE A 35 1.13 20.41 -12.20
CA ILE A 35 1.26 21.86 -12.30
C ILE A 35 0.02 22.55 -11.74
N ALA A 36 -1.19 22.04 -12.02
CA ALA A 36 -2.42 22.57 -11.43
C ALA A 36 -2.41 22.46 -9.89
N ALA A 37 -1.94 21.35 -9.33
CA ALA A 37 -1.76 21.20 -7.88
C ALA A 37 -0.78 22.23 -7.31
N GLY A 38 0.36 22.44 -7.98
CA GLY A 38 1.36 23.43 -7.57
C GLY A 38 0.85 24.87 -7.64
N LEU A 39 0.10 25.22 -8.71
CA LEU A 39 -0.54 26.54 -8.85
C LEU A 39 -1.60 26.77 -7.76
N LEU A 40 -2.41 25.74 -7.44
CA LEU A 40 -3.38 25.81 -6.35
C LEU A 40 -2.65 26.00 -5.01
N ALA A 41 -1.57 25.26 -4.77
CA ALA A 41 -0.75 25.43 -3.55
C ALA A 41 -0.19 26.85 -3.44
N ARG A 42 0.37 27.40 -4.53
CA ARG A 42 0.83 28.80 -4.61
C ARG A 42 -0.26 29.80 -4.23
N ASN A 43 -1.44 29.66 -4.83
CA ASN A 43 -2.57 30.54 -4.58
C ASN A 43 -3.04 30.43 -3.10
N ALA A 44 -3.08 29.21 -2.56
CA ALA A 44 -3.43 28.97 -1.16
C ALA A 44 -2.42 29.59 -0.18
N VAL A 45 -1.12 29.37 -0.42
CA VAL A 45 -0.05 29.98 0.40
C VAL A 45 -0.08 31.49 0.33
N ALA A 46 -0.32 32.08 -0.86
CA ALA A 46 -0.44 33.53 -1.01
C ALA A 46 -1.62 34.11 -0.22
N LYS A 47 -2.66 33.32 0.04
CA LYS A 47 -3.81 33.68 0.92
C LYS A 47 -3.55 33.35 2.41
N GLY A 48 -2.39 32.79 2.76
CA GLY A 48 -2.08 32.42 4.13
C GLY A 48 -2.68 31.08 4.59
N LEU A 49 -3.28 30.30 3.68
CA LEU A 49 -3.86 28.99 4.01
C LEU A 49 -2.75 27.97 4.28
N LYS A 50 -3.06 27.00 5.15
CA LYS A 50 -2.20 25.85 5.50
C LYS A 50 -3.01 24.57 5.45
N SER A 51 -2.35 23.44 5.16
CA SER A 51 -2.93 22.13 5.38
C SER A 51 -3.31 21.94 6.84
N LYS A 52 -4.36 21.17 7.10
CA LYS A 52 -4.77 20.92 8.48
C LYS A 52 -3.71 20.06 9.19
N PRO A 53 -3.40 20.34 10.46
CA PRO A 53 -2.28 19.68 11.16
C PRO A 53 -2.48 18.19 11.39
N TRP A 54 -3.71 17.69 11.32
CA TRP A 54 -4.00 16.25 11.41
C TRP A 54 -3.87 15.50 10.08
N VAL A 55 -3.65 16.20 8.96
CA VAL A 55 -3.52 15.62 7.63
C VAL A 55 -2.06 15.36 7.33
N LYS A 56 -1.69 14.10 7.21
CA LYS A 56 -0.38 13.69 6.71
C LYS A 56 -0.33 13.86 5.19
N THR A 57 0.42 14.85 4.74
CA THR A 57 0.59 15.16 3.30
C THR A 57 1.86 14.50 2.74
N SER A 58 1.87 14.19 1.44
CA SER A 58 3.06 13.70 0.74
C SER A 58 2.95 13.89 -0.77
N LEU A 59 4.10 14.05 -1.42
CA LEU A 59 4.25 14.07 -2.88
C LEU A 59 5.22 12.96 -3.32
N ALA A 60 4.77 12.11 -4.24
CA ALA A 60 5.60 11.09 -4.87
C ALA A 60 5.50 11.20 -6.40
N PRO A 61 6.34 12.01 -7.06
CA PRO A 61 6.31 12.18 -8.51
C PRO A 61 6.64 10.88 -9.23
N GLY A 62 6.14 10.73 -10.48
CA GLY A 62 6.42 9.56 -11.31
C GLY A 62 7.83 9.49 -11.85
N SER A 63 8.53 10.62 -11.94
CA SER A 63 9.92 10.69 -12.39
C SER A 63 10.63 11.93 -11.84
N LYS A 64 11.96 11.94 -11.92
CA LYS A 64 12.76 13.13 -11.60
C LYS A 64 12.46 14.31 -12.52
N VAL A 65 11.96 14.08 -13.75
CA VAL A 65 11.51 15.15 -14.65
C VAL A 65 10.33 15.92 -14.05
N ALA A 66 9.44 15.24 -13.32
CA ALA A 66 8.34 15.90 -12.63
C ALA A 66 8.83 16.87 -11.54
N ALA A 67 9.87 16.50 -10.80
CA ALA A 67 10.54 17.41 -9.88
C ALA A 67 11.18 18.61 -10.60
N ASP A 68 11.84 18.37 -11.74
CA ASP A 68 12.52 19.42 -12.52
C ASP A 68 11.53 20.48 -13.05
N TYR A 69 10.37 20.09 -13.59
CA TYR A 69 9.43 21.09 -14.07
C TYR A 69 8.68 21.81 -12.93
N LEU A 70 8.46 21.19 -11.78
CA LEU A 70 7.96 21.87 -10.60
C LEU A 70 8.95 22.92 -10.08
N GLU A 71 10.24 22.59 -10.06
CA GLU A 71 11.32 23.52 -9.71
C GLU A 71 11.38 24.69 -10.70
N LYS A 72 11.39 24.42 -12.01
CA LYS A 72 11.40 25.44 -13.05
C LYS A 72 10.18 26.36 -13.00
N ALA A 73 9.03 25.83 -12.64
CA ALA A 73 7.80 26.59 -12.45
C ALA A 73 7.75 27.36 -11.10
N ASN A 74 8.76 27.20 -10.25
CA ASN A 74 8.81 27.72 -8.87
C ASN A 74 7.57 27.30 -8.04
N LEU A 75 7.09 26.06 -8.22
CA LEU A 75 5.89 25.53 -7.54
C LEU A 75 6.23 24.59 -6.41
N ARG A 76 7.48 24.14 -6.32
CA ARG A 76 7.92 23.17 -5.32
C ARG A 76 7.83 23.72 -3.92
N ASP A 77 8.37 24.92 -3.67
CA ASP A 77 8.37 25.56 -2.36
C ASP A 77 6.96 25.78 -1.81
N ASP A 78 5.98 26.07 -2.67
CA ASP A 78 4.61 26.29 -2.25
C ASP A 78 3.92 24.96 -1.89
N LEU A 79 4.23 23.87 -2.61
CA LEU A 79 3.81 22.52 -2.24
C LEU A 79 4.44 22.09 -0.91
N ASP A 80 5.74 22.34 -0.72
CA ASP A 80 6.47 22.03 0.52
C ASP A 80 5.89 22.79 1.72
N LYS A 81 5.50 24.07 1.57
CA LYS A 81 4.84 24.86 2.62
C LYS A 81 3.48 24.28 3.05
N LEU A 82 2.79 23.60 2.16
CA LEU A 82 1.57 22.85 2.47
C LEU A 82 1.86 21.39 2.92
N GLY A 83 3.14 21.03 3.11
CA GLY A 83 3.57 19.72 3.55
C GLY A 83 3.65 18.67 2.45
N PHE A 84 3.42 19.01 1.19
CA PHE A 84 3.58 18.11 0.04
C PHE A 84 5.04 18.02 -0.41
N ALA A 85 5.93 17.71 0.51
CA ALA A 85 7.33 17.45 0.21
C ALA A 85 7.50 16.15 -0.60
N ILE A 86 8.53 16.12 -1.45
CA ILE A 86 8.87 14.92 -2.22
C ILE A 86 9.43 13.86 -1.26
N ALA A 87 8.60 12.90 -0.90
CA ALA A 87 8.97 11.81 0.00
C ALA A 87 9.72 10.69 -0.73
N ALA A 88 9.33 10.40 -1.96
CA ALA A 88 9.91 9.36 -2.81
C ALA A 88 9.47 9.55 -4.27
N PHE A 89 9.94 8.70 -5.18
CA PHE A 89 9.45 8.61 -6.55
C PHE A 89 8.70 7.31 -6.77
N GLY A 90 7.51 7.37 -7.37
CA GLY A 90 6.70 6.19 -7.68
C GLY A 90 5.42 6.07 -6.87
N CYS A 91 4.97 4.83 -6.65
CA CYS A 91 3.63 4.56 -6.11
C CYS A 91 3.45 4.82 -4.61
N THR A 92 4.50 4.93 -3.84
CA THR A 92 4.59 5.22 -2.39
C THR A 92 3.28 5.02 -1.59
N SER A 93 2.47 6.05 -1.41
CA SER A 93 1.22 5.98 -0.63
C SER A 93 0.17 5.06 -1.24
N CYS A 94 0.10 4.96 -2.57
CA CYS A 94 -0.86 4.09 -3.26
C CYS A 94 -0.67 2.60 -2.96
N ILE A 95 0.46 2.19 -2.40
CA ILE A 95 0.76 0.82 -1.99
C ILE A 95 1.04 0.68 -0.48
N GLY A 96 0.60 1.66 0.32
CA GLY A 96 0.72 1.60 1.77
C GLY A 96 2.10 1.96 2.32
N ASN A 97 2.96 2.64 1.55
CA ASN A 97 4.31 3.03 1.98
C ASN A 97 4.41 4.50 2.42
N SER A 98 3.33 5.09 2.91
CA SER A 98 3.35 6.45 3.49
C SER A 98 3.98 6.51 4.88
N GLY A 99 4.34 5.37 5.45
CA GLY A 99 4.72 5.25 6.85
C GLY A 99 3.54 5.36 7.83
N PRO A 100 3.77 5.23 9.14
CA PRO A 100 2.72 5.27 10.14
C PRO A 100 2.04 6.64 10.21
N LEU A 101 0.80 6.67 10.68
CA LEU A 101 0.17 7.91 11.13
C LEU A 101 0.85 8.37 12.42
N PRO A 102 0.84 9.69 12.73
CA PRO A 102 1.22 10.18 14.06
C PRO A 102 0.40 9.47 15.16
N ASP A 103 1.05 9.09 16.26
CA ASP A 103 0.41 8.33 17.34
C ASP A 103 -0.90 8.94 17.86
N PRO A 104 -1.01 10.26 18.09
CA PRO A 104 -2.26 10.84 18.55
C PRO A 104 -3.43 10.61 17.57
N ILE A 105 -3.15 10.61 16.27
CA ILE A 105 -4.15 10.37 15.22
C ILE A 105 -4.50 8.88 15.16
N ALA A 106 -3.50 8.00 15.12
CA ALA A 106 -3.71 6.55 15.08
C ALA A 106 -4.52 6.09 16.31
N ASN A 107 -4.12 6.51 17.51
CA ASN A 107 -4.82 6.18 18.75
C ASN A 107 -6.24 6.76 18.78
N GLY A 108 -6.43 8.00 18.33
CA GLY A 108 -7.74 8.62 18.26
C GLY A 108 -8.73 7.88 17.33
N ILE A 109 -8.23 7.37 16.20
CA ILE A 109 -9.03 6.55 15.26
C ILE A 109 -9.44 5.23 15.93
N VAL A 110 -8.47 4.52 16.54
CA VAL A 110 -8.72 3.21 17.16
C VAL A 110 -9.66 3.34 18.36
N GLU A 111 -9.38 4.24 19.30
CA GLU A 111 -10.17 4.44 20.49
C GLU A 111 -11.59 4.96 20.21
N GLY A 112 -11.76 5.72 19.11
CA GLY A 112 -13.04 6.26 18.69
C GLY A 112 -13.80 5.34 17.74
N ASP A 113 -13.19 4.25 17.25
CA ASP A 113 -13.69 3.40 16.15
C ASP A 113 -14.12 4.22 14.93
N LEU A 114 -13.31 5.23 14.57
CA LEU A 114 -13.68 6.23 13.58
C LEU A 114 -13.48 5.72 12.14
N VAL A 115 -14.31 6.24 11.25
CA VAL A 115 -14.13 6.12 9.80
C VAL A 115 -13.24 7.29 9.33
N ALA A 116 -11.95 7.19 9.61
CA ALA A 116 -10.97 8.13 9.06
C ALA A 116 -10.76 7.89 7.56
N THR A 117 -10.36 8.95 6.84
CA THR A 117 -10.30 8.93 5.38
C THR A 117 -8.91 9.27 4.83
N ALA A 118 -8.61 8.75 3.64
CA ALA A 118 -7.46 9.15 2.82
C ALA A 118 -7.94 9.67 1.46
N VAL A 119 -7.32 10.73 0.97
CA VAL A 119 -7.52 11.26 -0.38
C VAL A 119 -6.20 11.16 -1.13
N LEU A 120 -6.18 10.46 -2.26
CA LEU A 120 -4.94 10.23 -3.00
C LEU A 120 -5.13 10.29 -4.51
N SER A 121 -4.12 10.76 -5.23
CA SER A 121 -4.11 10.74 -6.69
C SER A 121 -3.57 9.41 -7.24
N GLY A 122 -4.06 8.31 -6.67
CA GLY A 122 -3.68 6.95 -7.02
C GLY A 122 -4.63 6.30 -8.02
N ASN A 123 -4.49 4.98 -8.18
CA ASN A 123 -5.36 4.16 -9.02
C ASN A 123 -5.97 2.96 -8.29
N ARG A 124 -5.76 2.86 -6.99
CA ARG A 124 -6.30 1.83 -6.09
C ARG A 124 -6.65 2.45 -4.75
N ASN A 125 -7.79 2.09 -4.20
CA ASN A 125 -8.30 2.64 -2.95
C ASN A 125 -8.96 1.56 -2.07
N PHE A 126 -8.50 0.32 -2.17
CA PHE A 126 -9.02 -0.76 -1.35
C PHE A 126 -8.78 -0.49 0.15
N GLU A 127 -9.74 -0.88 0.96
CA GLU A 127 -9.62 -0.79 2.42
C GLU A 127 -8.39 -1.54 2.93
N GLY A 128 -7.69 -0.96 3.92
CA GLY A 128 -6.45 -1.51 4.45
C GLY A 128 -5.21 -1.39 3.54
N ARG A 129 -5.37 -0.92 2.29
CA ARG A 129 -4.25 -0.79 1.34
C ARG A 129 -3.37 0.42 1.61
N ILE A 130 -3.97 1.58 1.87
CA ILE A 130 -3.27 2.85 2.01
C ILE A 130 -2.65 2.97 3.41
N ASN A 131 -3.46 2.67 4.40
CA ASN A 131 -3.07 2.61 5.80
C ASN A 131 -4.03 1.69 6.56
N PRO A 132 -3.58 0.85 7.49
CA PRO A 132 -4.45 -0.10 8.19
C PRO A 132 -5.57 0.55 9.00
N TRP A 133 -5.38 1.76 9.50
CA TRP A 133 -6.36 2.47 10.30
C TRP A 133 -7.37 3.31 9.49
N VAL A 134 -7.14 3.45 8.18
CA VAL A 134 -8.00 4.26 7.30
C VAL A 134 -9.00 3.37 6.60
N LYS A 135 -10.28 3.49 6.96
CA LYS A 135 -11.37 2.66 6.44
C LYS A 135 -11.88 3.14 5.07
N ALA A 136 -11.91 4.46 4.81
CA ALA A 136 -12.42 5.02 3.57
C ALA A 136 -11.31 5.73 2.77
N ASN A 137 -11.16 5.36 1.50
CA ASN A 137 -10.11 5.87 0.63
C ASN A 137 -10.72 6.44 -0.66
N TYR A 138 -10.35 7.67 -1.00
CA TYR A 138 -10.89 8.40 -2.14
C TYR A 138 -9.81 8.67 -3.18
N LEU A 139 -10.13 8.38 -4.45
CA LEU A 139 -9.28 8.74 -5.58
C LEU A 139 -9.66 10.12 -6.09
N ALA A 140 -8.70 11.00 -6.19
CA ALA A 140 -8.91 12.38 -6.64
C ALA A 140 -7.73 12.85 -7.51
N SER A 141 -7.95 13.90 -8.31
CA SER A 141 -6.88 14.56 -9.04
C SER A 141 -5.88 15.24 -8.07
N PRO A 142 -4.60 15.43 -8.44
CA PRO A 142 -3.63 16.12 -7.60
C PRO A 142 -4.10 17.46 -7.02
N PRO A 143 -4.73 18.37 -7.77
CA PRO A 143 -5.25 19.61 -7.18
C PRO A 143 -6.36 19.38 -6.16
N LEU A 144 -7.24 18.39 -6.35
CA LEU A 144 -8.24 18.04 -5.34
C LEU A 144 -7.63 17.43 -4.09
N VAL A 145 -6.54 16.66 -4.22
CA VAL A 145 -5.77 16.17 -3.04
C VAL A 145 -5.27 17.34 -2.20
N VAL A 146 -4.74 18.39 -2.83
CA VAL A 146 -4.33 19.63 -2.13
C VAL A 146 -5.55 20.32 -1.48
N ALA A 147 -6.67 20.43 -2.20
CA ALA A 147 -7.90 21.03 -1.67
C ALA A 147 -8.41 20.31 -0.42
N TYR A 148 -8.43 18.97 -0.42
CA TYR A 148 -8.83 18.18 0.75
C TYR A 148 -7.84 18.21 1.90
N ALA A 149 -6.55 18.45 1.64
CA ALA A 149 -5.58 18.71 2.72
C ALA A 149 -5.87 20.04 3.42
N LEU A 150 -6.33 21.04 2.68
CA LEU A 150 -6.75 22.34 3.22
C LEU A 150 -8.10 22.25 3.96
N ALA A 151 -9.05 21.46 3.43
CA ALA A 151 -10.36 21.22 4.04
C ALA A 151 -10.28 20.37 5.30
N GLY A 152 -9.52 19.28 5.25
CA GLY A 152 -9.27 18.36 6.36
C GLY A 152 -10.40 17.39 6.66
N SER A 153 -11.48 17.37 5.89
CA SER A 153 -12.61 16.45 6.08
C SER A 153 -13.34 16.20 4.75
N MET A 154 -13.88 14.98 4.59
CA MET A 154 -14.79 14.63 3.49
C MET A 154 -16.21 15.15 3.69
N GLN A 155 -16.56 15.55 4.91
CA GLN A 155 -17.85 16.20 5.21
C GLN A 155 -17.88 17.68 4.85
N PHE A 156 -16.78 18.19 4.28
CA PHE A 156 -16.62 19.58 3.88
C PHE A 156 -17.14 19.78 2.45
N ASP A 157 -18.01 20.78 2.25
CA ASP A 157 -18.47 21.17 0.92
C ASP A 157 -17.44 22.10 0.25
N LEU A 158 -16.64 21.54 -0.66
CA LEU A 158 -15.60 22.29 -1.37
C LEU A 158 -16.13 23.48 -2.20
N TYR A 159 -17.42 23.50 -2.53
CA TYR A 159 -18.03 24.60 -3.31
C TYR A 159 -18.52 25.72 -2.43
N ASN A 160 -19.11 25.43 -1.27
CA ASN A 160 -19.84 26.39 -0.46
C ASN A 160 -19.17 26.72 0.86
N ASP A 161 -18.28 25.85 1.38
CA ASP A 161 -17.60 26.10 2.65
C ASP A 161 -16.25 26.83 2.44
N PRO A 162 -15.90 27.80 3.31
CA PRO A 162 -14.61 28.48 3.25
C PRO A 162 -13.49 27.58 3.76
N LEU A 163 -12.45 27.37 2.95
CA LEU A 163 -11.23 26.61 3.34
C LEU A 163 -10.49 27.21 4.53
N GLY A 164 -10.64 28.49 4.74
CA GLY A 164 -10.04 29.24 5.83
C GLY A 164 -10.25 30.75 5.67
N LYS A 165 -9.46 31.53 6.38
CA LYS A 165 -9.43 32.98 6.25
C LYS A 165 -8.08 33.42 5.71
N ASP A 166 -8.08 34.49 4.90
CA ASP A 166 -6.86 35.12 4.42
C ASP A 166 -6.20 35.99 5.55
N LEU A 167 -5.10 36.62 5.18
CA LEU A 167 -4.34 37.48 6.10
C LEU A 167 -5.15 38.69 6.60
N ASP A 168 -6.18 39.10 5.89
CA ASP A 168 -7.11 40.17 6.25
C ASP A 168 -8.35 39.66 7.02
N GLY A 169 -8.43 38.36 7.31
CA GLY A 169 -9.53 37.72 8.01
C GLY A 169 -10.77 37.41 7.13
N LYS A 170 -10.70 37.58 5.81
CA LYS A 170 -11.77 37.26 4.87
C LYS A 170 -11.82 35.77 4.55
N ASN A 171 -13.00 35.23 4.38
CA ASN A 171 -13.20 33.85 3.97
C ASN A 171 -12.60 33.58 2.58
N VAL A 172 -11.85 32.47 2.46
CA VAL A 172 -11.26 31.99 1.21
C VAL A 172 -11.95 30.71 0.80
N TYR A 173 -12.50 30.69 -0.39
CA TYR A 173 -13.19 29.54 -0.98
C TYR A 173 -12.28 28.85 -2.03
N LEU A 174 -12.60 27.61 -2.39
CA LEU A 174 -11.82 26.87 -3.39
C LEU A 174 -11.73 27.62 -4.73
N LYS A 175 -12.83 28.26 -5.17
CA LYS A 175 -12.88 29.07 -6.39
C LYS A 175 -11.87 30.24 -6.41
N ASP A 176 -11.51 30.76 -5.23
CA ASP A 176 -10.62 31.92 -5.11
C ASP A 176 -9.13 31.53 -5.31
N ILE A 177 -8.82 30.24 -5.18
CA ILE A 177 -7.47 29.69 -5.30
C ILE A 177 -7.32 28.70 -6.46
N TRP A 178 -8.43 28.28 -7.10
CA TRP A 178 -8.38 27.32 -8.19
C TRP A 178 -7.72 27.94 -9.44
N PRO A 179 -6.67 27.30 -10.01
CA PRO A 179 -5.99 27.84 -11.17
C PRO A 179 -6.86 27.73 -12.43
N SER A 180 -6.83 28.76 -13.29
CA SER A 180 -7.51 28.69 -14.57
C SER A 180 -6.81 27.70 -15.51
N ASN A 181 -7.58 27.08 -16.42
CA ASN A 181 -7.02 26.19 -17.45
C ASN A 181 -5.96 26.91 -18.30
N LYS A 182 -6.12 28.22 -18.52
CA LYS A 182 -5.14 29.04 -19.24
C LYS A 182 -3.82 29.11 -18.49
N ASN A 183 -3.83 29.40 -17.19
CA ASN A 183 -2.61 29.48 -16.38
C ASN A 183 -1.90 28.11 -16.34
N VAL A 184 -2.65 27.01 -16.24
CA VAL A 184 -2.08 25.66 -16.27
C VAL A 184 -1.39 25.41 -17.62
N ALA A 185 -2.07 25.67 -18.73
CA ALA A 185 -1.52 25.47 -20.09
C ALA A 185 -0.28 26.32 -20.35
N GLU A 186 -0.29 27.59 -19.99
CA GLU A 186 0.85 28.51 -20.13
C GLU A 186 2.05 28.00 -19.29
N THR A 187 1.82 27.60 -18.06
CA THR A 187 2.89 27.06 -17.17
C THR A 187 3.47 25.77 -17.73
N VAL A 188 2.64 24.86 -18.24
CA VAL A 188 3.09 23.63 -18.89
C VAL A 188 4.00 23.95 -20.07
N ASN A 189 3.56 24.86 -20.96
CA ASN A 189 4.31 25.23 -22.16
C ASN A 189 5.66 25.89 -21.83
N LEU A 190 5.74 26.66 -20.75
CA LEU A 190 6.96 27.33 -20.31
C LEU A 190 7.93 26.43 -19.57
N CYS A 191 7.42 25.43 -18.85
CA CYS A 191 8.24 24.69 -17.87
C CYS A 191 8.53 23.25 -18.26
N VAL A 192 7.72 22.61 -19.13
CA VAL A 192 7.92 21.23 -19.56
C VAL A 192 8.65 21.19 -20.89
N GLU A 193 9.94 20.85 -20.85
CA GLU A 193 10.80 20.89 -22.03
C GLU A 193 11.39 19.52 -22.37
N ARG A 194 11.52 19.24 -23.67
CA ARG A 194 12.18 18.02 -24.17
C ARG A 194 13.61 17.85 -23.61
N ALA A 195 14.31 18.95 -23.38
CA ALA A 195 15.67 18.97 -22.85
C ALA A 195 15.76 18.31 -21.46
N MET A 196 14.73 18.47 -20.59
CA MET A 196 14.68 17.85 -19.27
C MET A 196 14.68 16.32 -19.37
N PHE A 197 13.85 15.78 -20.28
CA PHE A 197 13.79 14.35 -20.53
C PHE A 197 15.14 13.82 -21.05
N LYS A 198 15.72 14.48 -22.05
CA LYS A 198 17.04 14.10 -22.55
C LYS A 198 18.09 14.10 -21.43
N LYS A 199 18.16 15.17 -20.64
CA LYS A 199 19.11 15.30 -19.51
C LYS A 199 18.95 14.16 -18.50
N ARG A 200 17.71 13.80 -18.12
CA ARG A 200 17.47 12.77 -17.10
C ARG A 200 17.69 11.35 -17.62
N TYR A 201 17.33 11.09 -18.89
CA TYR A 201 17.42 9.74 -19.44
C TYR A 201 18.74 9.43 -20.18
N SER A 202 19.53 10.44 -20.58
CA SER A 202 20.83 10.20 -21.22
C SER A 202 21.84 9.48 -20.33
N ARG A 203 21.67 9.58 -19.01
CA ARG A 203 22.58 9.01 -18.00
C ARG A 203 21.85 8.03 -17.05
N VAL A 204 20.79 7.41 -17.52
CA VAL A 204 19.92 6.55 -16.68
C VAL A 204 20.67 5.36 -16.08
N TYR A 205 21.68 4.85 -16.77
CA TYR A 205 22.49 3.72 -16.33
C TYR A 205 23.63 4.10 -15.36
N GLU A 206 23.92 5.37 -15.18
CA GLU A 206 25.02 5.78 -14.30
C GLU A 206 24.66 5.71 -12.80
N GLY A 207 23.40 5.88 -12.48
CA GLY A 207 22.94 5.96 -11.10
C GLY A 207 23.45 7.19 -10.33
N PRO A 208 22.99 7.42 -9.09
CA PRO A 208 23.52 8.43 -8.19
C PRO A 208 24.89 8.02 -7.62
N ASN A 209 25.58 8.95 -6.96
CA ASN A 209 26.90 8.68 -6.38
C ASN A 209 26.87 7.58 -5.32
N GLU A 210 25.80 7.50 -4.54
CA GLU A 210 25.58 6.46 -3.54
C GLU A 210 25.49 5.07 -4.19
N TRP A 211 24.85 4.97 -5.36
CA TRP A 211 24.81 3.73 -6.15
C TRP A 211 26.20 3.34 -6.67
N LYS A 212 26.96 4.32 -7.16
CA LYS A 212 28.32 4.09 -7.68
C LYS A 212 29.32 3.71 -6.59
N ALA A 213 29.05 4.13 -5.34
CA ALA A 213 29.89 3.82 -4.18
C ALA A 213 29.67 2.41 -3.65
N ILE A 214 28.60 1.71 -4.08
CA ILE A 214 28.38 0.31 -3.69
C ILE A 214 29.44 -0.56 -4.35
N SER A 215 30.27 -1.22 -3.53
CA SER A 215 31.21 -2.22 -4.03
C SER A 215 30.45 -3.44 -4.53
N SER A 216 30.64 -3.82 -5.78
CA SER A 216 30.14 -5.09 -6.31
C SER A 216 31.28 -6.09 -6.45
N SER A 217 31.00 -7.36 -6.17
CA SER A 217 31.96 -8.43 -6.48
C SER A 217 31.85 -8.80 -7.96
N ASP A 218 32.99 -9.12 -8.59
CA ASP A 218 33.04 -9.63 -9.97
C ASP A 218 32.57 -11.11 -10.09
N LYS A 219 31.98 -11.64 -9.02
CA LYS A 219 31.48 -13.02 -8.99
C LYS A 219 30.27 -13.17 -9.90
N LYS A 220 30.19 -14.33 -10.58
CA LYS A 220 29.04 -14.67 -11.44
C LYS A 220 27.77 -14.99 -10.64
N LEU A 221 27.92 -15.39 -9.39
CA LEU A 221 26.81 -15.76 -8.50
C LEU A 221 26.78 -14.82 -7.28
N PHE A 222 25.58 -14.52 -6.82
CA PHE A 222 25.37 -13.76 -5.60
C PHE A 222 25.66 -14.60 -4.36
N ASP A 223 26.33 -14.05 -3.37
CA ASP A 223 26.78 -14.76 -2.15
C ASP A 223 25.69 -14.82 -1.07
N TRP A 224 24.51 -14.90 -1.28
CA TRP A 224 23.37 -15.02 -0.36
C TRP A 224 23.75 -15.01 1.15
N PRO A 225 24.01 -13.87 1.78
CA PRO A 225 24.40 -13.81 3.19
C PRO A 225 23.25 -14.33 4.07
N GLY A 226 23.55 -15.30 4.93
CA GLY A 226 22.56 -15.99 5.76
C GLY A 226 21.94 -15.12 6.86
N ASP A 227 22.63 -14.07 7.28
CA ASP A 227 22.22 -13.11 8.30
C ASP A 227 21.37 -11.94 7.74
N SER A 228 21.26 -11.80 6.43
CA SER A 228 20.44 -10.74 5.81
C SER A 228 18.96 -10.91 6.17
N THR A 229 18.35 -9.84 6.68
CA THR A 229 16.91 -9.77 6.94
C THR A 229 16.13 -9.11 5.81
N TYR A 230 16.81 -8.71 4.73
CA TYR A 230 16.19 -8.08 3.54
C TYR A 230 16.15 -9.01 2.33
N VAL A 231 17.18 -9.83 2.13
CA VAL A 231 17.30 -10.71 0.98
C VAL A 231 17.73 -12.10 1.46
N LYS A 232 16.96 -13.12 1.15
CA LYS A 232 17.24 -14.51 1.46
C LYS A 232 17.26 -15.34 0.19
N TYR A 233 18.02 -16.44 0.21
CA TYR A 233 18.00 -17.43 -0.87
C TYR A 233 16.58 -17.93 -1.07
N PRO A 234 16.03 -17.84 -2.30
CA PRO A 234 14.63 -18.19 -2.55
C PRO A 234 14.44 -19.71 -2.53
N PRO A 235 13.43 -20.24 -1.82
CA PRO A 235 13.23 -21.69 -1.66
C PRO A 235 12.56 -22.37 -2.87
N TYR A 236 12.20 -21.60 -3.90
CA TYR A 236 11.38 -22.09 -5.01
C TYR A 236 12.08 -23.12 -5.91
N PHE A 237 13.40 -23.17 -5.86
CA PHE A 237 14.23 -24.05 -6.69
C PHE A 237 14.87 -25.18 -5.90
N GLU A 238 14.59 -25.27 -4.60
CA GLU A 238 15.08 -26.37 -3.76
C GLU A 238 14.50 -27.70 -4.24
N ASN A 239 15.37 -28.70 -4.38
CA ASN A 239 15.00 -30.03 -4.85
C ASN A 239 14.38 -30.09 -6.27
N MET A 240 14.56 -29.03 -7.08
CA MET A 240 14.10 -28.99 -8.45
C MET A 240 14.81 -30.07 -9.29
N LYS A 241 14.03 -30.89 -9.96
CA LYS A 241 14.54 -31.95 -10.86
C LYS A 241 14.57 -31.43 -12.30
N PRO A 242 15.45 -31.97 -13.17
CA PRO A 242 15.45 -31.63 -14.61
C PRO A 242 14.14 -31.97 -15.32
N GLU A 243 13.51 -33.08 -14.91
CA GLU A 243 12.23 -33.52 -15.46
C GLU A 243 11.10 -33.20 -14.48
N PRO A 244 9.93 -32.74 -14.97
CA PRO A 244 8.76 -32.54 -14.14
C PRO A 244 8.34 -33.82 -13.44
N SER A 245 7.88 -33.74 -12.20
CA SER A 245 7.26 -34.87 -11.51
C SER A 245 5.87 -35.13 -12.11
N GLU A 246 5.46 -36.39 -12.13
CA GLU A 246 4.06 -36.74 -12.45
C GLU A 246 3.13 -36.08 -11.44
N PRO A 247 1.92 -35.64 -11.88
CA PRO A 247 0.91 -35.12 -10.97
C PRO A 247 0.50 -36.16 -9.93
N GLU A 248 0.43 -35.73 -8.68
CA GLU A 248 -0.01 -36.55 -7.56
C GLU A 248 -1.37 -36.09 -7.04
N ASP A 249 -2.17 -37.01 -6.51
CA ASP A 249 -3.43 -36.68 -5.86
C ASP A 249 -3.21 -35.91 -4.58
N ILE A 250 -4.07 -34.93 -4.30
CA ILE A 250 -4.09 -34.19 -3.05
C ILE A 250 -5.01 -34.93 -2.06
N ILE A 251 -4.42 -35.69 -1.14
CA ILE A 251 -5.15 -36.54 -0.22
C ILE A 251 -5.13 -35.97 1.19
N GLY A 252 -6.27 -35.99 1.88
CA GLY A 252 -6.38 -35.58 3.29
C GLY A 252 -6.19 -34.06 3.54
N ALA A 253 -6.34 -33.25 2.50
CA ALA A 253 -6.20 -31.79 2.63
C ALA A 253 -7.19 -31.18 3.64
N ARG A 254 -6.73 -30.16 4.35
CA ARG A 254 -7.54 -29.41 5.31
C ARG A 254 -7.73 -27.95 4.85
N PRO A 255 -8.92 -27.35 5.07
CA PRO A 255 -9.10 -25.93 4.83
C PRO A 255 -8.27 -25.12 5.83
N LEU A 256 -7.42 -24.22 5.32
CA LEU A 256 -6.74 -23.22 6.13
C LEU A 256 -7.63 -21.99 6.31
N LEU A 257 -8.38 -21.64 5.26
CA LEU A 257 -9.22 -20.45 5.21
C LEU A 257 -10.49 -20.74 4.42
N ILE A 258 -11.62 -20.26 4.92
CA ILE A 258 -12.90 -20.14 4.22
C ILE A 258 -13.22 -18.65 4.13
N LEU A 259 -13.22 -18.10 2.91
CA LEU A 259 -13.29 -16.66 2.66
C LEU A 259 -14.52 -16.30 1.82
N GLY A 260 -15.00 -15.08 1.99
CA GLY A 260 -16.10 -14.53 1.21
C GLY A 260 -15.70 -14.09 -0.21
N ASP A 261 -16.55 -13.25 -0.80
CA ASP A 261 -16.35 -12.65 -2.11
C ASP A 261 -15.31 -11.51 -2.08
N SER A 262 -14.75 -11.20 -3.24
CA SER A 262 -13.86 -10.04 -3.48
C SER A 262 -12.60 -10.01 -2.61
N VAL A 263 -12.06 -11.16 -2.27
CA VAL A 263 -10.75 -11.24 -1.60
C VAL A 263 -9.68 -10.76 -2.56
N THR A 264 -9.06 -9.63 -2.24
CA THR A 264 -8.05 -9.00 -3.10
C THR A 264 -6.65 -9.57 -2.84
N THR A 265 -5.74 -9.34 -3.78
CA THR A 265 -4.31 -9.64 -3.58
C THR A 265 -3.70 -8.84 -2.41
N ASP A 266 -4.31 -7.72 -2.01
CA ASP A 266 -3.90 -6.93 -0.83
C ASP A 266 -4.33 -7.59 0.50
N HIS A 267 -5.37 -8.44 0.49
CA HIS A 267 -5.72 -9.29 1.63
C HIS A 267 -4.76 -10.48 1.78
N ILE A 268 -4.27 -11.02 0.66
CA ILE A 268 -3.44 -12.23 0.64
C ILE A 268 -1.97 -11.89 0.84
N SER A 269 -1.41 -11.01 0.01
CA SER A 269 -0.01 -10.61 0.06
C SER A 269 0.19 -9.48 1.07
N PRO A 270 1.12 -9.59 2.01
CA PRO A 270 1.33 -8.53 2.98
C PRO A 270 1.87 -7.25 2.33
N ALA A 271 1.48 -6.12 2.89
CA ALA A 271 1.93 -4.78 2.50
C ALA A 271 1.93 -3.83 3.70
N GLY A 272 2.55 -2.65 3.54
CA GLY A 272 2.64 -1.65 4.59
C GLY A 272 3.62 -2.00 5.70
N ALA A 273 3.44 -1.39 6.87
CA ALA A 273 4.27 -1.60 8.04
C ALA A 273 4.15 -3.02 8.60
N ILE A 274 5.22 -3.52 9.20
CA ILE A 274 5.25 -4.83 9.86
C ILE A 274 4.87 -4.60 11.33
N PRO A 275 3.72 -5.16 11.81
CA PRO A 275 3.35 -5.04 13.22
C PRO A 275 4.31 -5.79 14.13
N LYS A 276 4.63 -5.20 15.28
CA LYS A 276 5.57 -5.79 16.25
C LYS A 276 5.08 -7.14 16.76
N ASP A 277 3.79 -7.23 17.06
CA ASP A 277 3.16 -8.41 17.65
C ASP A 277 2.59 -9.36 16.58
N SER A 278 3.25 -9.42 15.41
CA SER A 278 2.93 -10.33 14.32
C SER A 278 4.03 -11.37 14.16
N PRO A 279 3.76 -12.54 13.55
CA PRO A 279 4.80 -13.52 13.28
C PRO A 279 6.01 -12.96 12.51
N ALA A 280 5.80 -11.97 11.64
CA ALA A 280 6.87 -11.27 10.93
C ALA A 280 7.68 -10.35 11.85
N GLY A 281 6.99 -9.67 12.79
CA GLY A 281 7.64 -8.84 13.81
C GLY A 281 8.47 -9.68 14.77
N GLU A 282 7.93 -10.78 15.28
CA GLU A 282 8.63 -11.75 16.13
C GLU A 282 9.90 -12.28 15.46
N TYR A 283 9.79 -12.70 14.20
CA TYR A 283 10.95 -13.12 13.40
C TYR A 283 12.05 -12.05 13.32
N LEU A 284 11.69 -10.79 13.11
CA LEU A 284 12.67 -9.70 13.06
C LEU A 284 13.30 -9.41 14.42
N LEU A 285 12.53 -9.53 15.51
CA LEU A 285 13.05 -9.42 16.88
C LEU A 285 14.06 -10.54 17.20
N GLU A 286 13.82 -11.78 16.74
CA GLU A 286 14.79 -12.89 16.87
C GLU A 286 16.13 -12.56 16.18
N TYR A 287 16.09 -11.81 15.07
CA TYR A 287 17.29 -11.29 14.39
C TYR A 287 17.81 -9.98 15.02
N GLN A 288 17.32 -9.60 16.21
CA GLN A 288 17.73 -8.39 16.94
C GLN A 288 17.48 -7.07 16.17
N ILE A 289 16.55 -7.08 15.23
CA ILE A 289 16.11 -5.85 14.54
C ILE A 289 15.15 -5.12 15.46
N ARG A 290 15.41 -3.83 15.70
CA ARG A 290 14.53 -3.00 16.54
C ARG A 290 13.22 -2.66 15.79
N PRO A 291 12.09 -2.48 16.49
CA PRO A 291 10.81 -2.16 15.85
C PRO A 291 10.86 -0.93 14.92
N GLU A 292 11.66 0.08 15.26
CA GLU A 292 11.85 1.29 14.45
C GLU A 292 12.55 0.98 13.11
N GLU A 293 13.27 -0.15 13.02
CA GLU A 293 14.03 -0.60 11.86
C GLU A 293 13.30 -1.68 11.05
N PHE A 294 12.10 -2.07 11.45
CA PHE A 294 11.32 -3.09 10.73
C PHE A 294 11.03 -2.69 9.29
N ASN A 295 10.86 -1.41 9.03
CA ASN A 295 10.45 -0.89 7.73
C ASN A 295 9.08 -1.48 7.32
N SER A 296 8.96 -1.91 6.06
CA SER A 296 7.72 -2.44 5.52
C SER A 296 7.91 -3.81 4.89
N PHE A 297 6.82 -4.56 4.73
CA PHE A 297 6.82 -5.79 3.94
C PHE A 297 7.35 -5.55 2.52
N GLY A 298 7.02 -4.41 1.92
CA GLY A 298 7.49 -4.04 0.58
C GLY A 298 9.01 -3.89 0.49
N SER A 299 9.68 -3.34 1.51
CA SER A 299 11.13 -3.20 1.55
C SER A 299 11.84 -4.54 1.81
N ARG A 300 11.17 -5.50 2.45
CA ARG A 300 11.69 -6.84 2.77
C ARG A 300 11.16 -7.95 1.86
N ARG A 301 10.53 -7.60 0.74
CA ARG A 301 9.94 -8.59 -0.20
C ARG A 301 10.94 -9.58 -0.81
N GLY A 302 12.24 -9.31 -0.72
CA GLY A 302 13.32 -10.23 -1.05
C GLY A 302 13.61 -11.29 0.04
N ASN A 303 12.94 -11.19 1.19
CA ASN A 303 13.03 -12.15 2.27
C ASN A 303 11.72 -12.93 2.39
N HIS A 304 11.71 -14.16 1.90
CA HIS A 304 10.52 -15.02 1.92
C HIS A 304 10.04 -15.34 3.34
N GLU A 305 10.94 -15.39 4.31
CA GLU A 305 10.60 -15.65 5.72
C GLU A 305 9.73 -14.54 6.31
N VAL A 306 10.03 -13.29 5.99
CA VAL A 306 9.19 -12.16 6.39
C VAL A 306 7.85 -12.19 5.65
N MET A 307 7.88 -12.44 4.34
CA MET A 307 6.67 -12.39 3.50
C MET A 307 5.66 -13.49 3.83
N ILE A 308 6.12 -14.71 4.05
CA ILE A 308 5.23 -15.84 4.40
C ILE A 308 4.51 -15.58 5.73
N ARG A 309 5.18 -14.96 6.70
CA ARG A 309 4.63 -14.64 8.02
C ARG A 309 3.55 -13.56 7.99
N GLY A 310 3.49 -12.77 6.92
CA GLY A 310 2.44 -11.78 6.68
C GLY A 310 1.37 -12.24 5.68
N THR A 311 1.55 -13.40 5.04
CA THR A 311 0.58 -13.91 4.06
C THR A 311 -0.75 -14.24 4.75
N PHE A 312 -1.86 -13.71 4.20
CA PHE A 312 -3.18 -13.68 4.81
C PHE A 312 -3.23 -12.99 6.19
N GLY A 313 -2.24 -12.16 6.51
CA GLY A 313 -2.17 -11.42 7.77
C GLY A 313 -2.86 -10.05 7.74
N ASN A 314 -3.63 -9.72 6.69
CA ASN A 314 -4.34 -8.44 6.60
C ASN A 314 -5.42 -8.35 7.69
N ILE A 315 -5.48 -7.21 8.38
CA ILE A 315 -6.42 -6.98 9.50
C ILE A 315 -7.90 -6.96 9.06
N ARG A 316 -8.18 -6.87 7.76
CA ARG A 316 -9.52 -6.85 7.17
C ARG A 316 -9.94 -8.18 6.55
N ILE A 317 -9.09 -9.19 6.63
CA ILE A 317 -9.49 -10.52 6.16
C ILE A 317 -10.50 -11.13 7.13
N ARG A 318 -11.53 -11.78 6.58
CA ARG A 318 -12.53 -12.49 7.37
C ARG A 318 -12.49 -13.96 7.02
N ASN A 319 -12.01 -14.76 7.95
CA ASN A 319 -12.06 -16.21 7.84
C ASN A 319 -13.34 -16.72 8.48
N GLU A 320 -14.25 -17.28 7.69
CA GLU A 320 -15.54 -17.82 8.17
C GLU A 320 -15.39 -18.99 9.15
N MET A 321 -14.18 -19.55 9.28
CA MET A 321 -13.83 -20.55 10.31
C MET A 321 -13.63 -19.92 11.69
N VAL A 322 -13.35 -18.60 11.77
CA VAL A 322 -13.15 -17.82 12.99
C VAL A 322 -14.18 -16.70 12.99
N THR A 323 -15.30 -16.90 13.69
CA THR A 323 -16.48 -16.05 13.53
C THR A 323 -16.49 -14.78 14.38
N ASP A 324 -15.68 -14.73 15.43
CA ASP A 324 -15.66 -13.67 16.44
C ASP A 324 -14.56 -12.61 16.20
N LYS A 325 -13.70 -12.79 15.19
CA LYS A 325 -12.57 -11.91 14.91
C LYS A 325 -12.40 -11.61 13.41
N GLU A 326 -11.93 -10.41 13.12
CA GLU A 326 -11.32 -10.06 11.83
C GLU A 326 -9.80 -10.17 11.94
N GLY A 327 -9.13 -10.38 10.81
CA GLY A 327 -7.67 -10.45 10.73
C GLY A 327 -7.16 -11.82 10.31
N GLY A 328 -5.85 -11.96 10.33
CA GLY A 328 -5.14 -13.14 9.85
C GLY A 328 -5.16 -14.32 10.84
N TYR A 329 -6.34 -14.80 11.21
CA TYR A 329 -6.53 -15.92 12.13
C TYR A 329 -7.09 -17.15 11.43
N SER A 330 -6.74 -18.33 11.94
CA SER A 330 -7.25 -19.63 11.51
C SER A 330 -7.31 -20.61 12.70
N ILE A 331 -7.87 -21.80 12.47
CA ILE A 331 -8.01 -22.85 13.47
C ILE A 331 -7.29 -24.11 13.02
N HIS A 332 -6.52 -24.70 13.92
CA HIS A 332 -5.96 -26.03 13.76
C HIS A 332 -6.99 -27.06 14.28
N TYR A 333 -7.78 -27.62 13.40
CA TYR A 333 -8.91 -28.48 13.78
C TYR A 333 -8.56 -29.73 14.60
N PRO A 334 -7.43 -30.44 14.37
CA PRO A 334 -7.10 -31.58 15.24
C PRO A 334 -7.02 -31.26 16.72
N THR A 335 -6.62 -30.02 17.09
CA THR A 335 -6.55 -29.56 18.48
C THR A 335 -7.60 -28.51 18.84
N ASN A 336 -8.33 -28.00 17.85
CA ASN A 336 -9.25 -26.88 17.98
C ASN A 336 -8.62 -25.61 18.56
N GLU A 337 -7.33 -25.41 18.29
CA GLU A 337 -6.58 -24.23 18.72
C GLU A 337 -6.58 -23.17 17.63
N GLU A 338 -6.92 -21.95 18.04
CA GLU A 338 -6.86 -20.77 17.19
C GLU A 338 -5.46 -20.15 17.21
N GLY A 339 -5.02 -19.63 16.07
CA GLY A 339 -3.74 -18.94 15.95
C GLY A 339 -3.65 -18.07 14.71
N SER A 340 -2.51 -17.40 14.51
CA SER A 340 -2.26 -16.73 13.24
C SER A 340 -2.29 -17.72 12.08
N VAL A 341 -2.72 -17.27 10.90
CA VAL A 341 -2.71 -18.13 9.69
C VAL A 341 -1.34 -18.78 9.48
N TYR A 342 -0.26 -18.02 9.70
CA TYR A 342 1.09 -18.54 9.60
C TYR A 342 1.35 -19.69 10.57
N ASN A 343 1.09 -19.51 11.85
CA ASN A 343 1.37 -20.54 12.87
C ASN A 343 0.55 -21.80 12.64
N VAL A 344 -0.73 -21.65 12.30
CA VAL A 344 -1.60 -22.78 11.97
C VAL A 344 -1.11 -23.52 10.71
N ALA A 345 -0.71 -22.79 9.67
CA ALA A 345 -0.19 -23.38 8.45
C ALA A 345 1.14 -24.15 8.69
N MET A 346 2.05 -23.58 9.50
CA MET A 346 3.31 -24.24 9.83
C MET A 346 3.08 -25.53 10.61
N ARG A 347 2.15 -25.53 11.54
CA ARG A 347 1.77 -26.75 12.29
C ARG A 347 1.27 -27.86 11.36
N TYR A 348 0.34 -27.55 10.45
CA TYR A 348 -0.11 -28.53 9.44
C TYR A 348 1.04 -28.99 8.53
N LYS A 349 1.96 -28.09 8.19
CA LYS A 349 3.15 -28.43 7.39
C LYS A 349 4.06 -29.42 8.12
N ASP A 350 4.30 -29.23 9.42
CA ASP A 350 5.09 -30.14 10.25
C ASP A 350 4.41 -31.52 10.40
N GLU A 351 3.08 -31.55 10.37
CA GLU A 351 2.27 -32.78 10.36
C GLU A 351 2.17 -33.43 8.96
N GLY A 352 2.71 -32.81 7.91
CA GLY A 352 2.65 -33.30 6.53
C GLY A 352 1.26 -33.20 5.89
N VAL A 353 0.36 -32.36 6.44
CA VAL A 353 -1.03 -32.21 5.98
C VAL A 353 -1.09 -31.12 4.89
N PRO A 354 -1.56 -31.44 3.66
CA PRO A 354 -1.75 -30.46 2.63
C PRO A 354 -2.93 -29.53 2.95
N LEU A 355 -2.82 -28.26 2.50
CA LEU A 355 -3.81 -27.22 2.81
C LEU A 355 -4.55 -26.77 1.55
N VAL A 356 -5.79 -26.30 1.75
CA VAL A 356 -6.61 -25.66 0.72
C VAL A 356 -7.19 -24.35 1.25
N VAL A 357 -7.48 -23.44 0.33
CA VAL A 357 -8.26 -22.23 0.59
C VAL A 357 -9.56 -22.32 -0.20
N ILE A 358 -10.67 -22.02 0.48
CA ILE A 358 -11.99 -21.94 -0.11
C ILE A 358 -12.42 -20.49 -0.15
N GLY A 359 -13.00 -19.99 -1.25
CA GLY A 359 -13.40 -18.61 -1.39
C GLY A 359 -14.61 -18.40 -2.29
N GLY A 360 -15.07 -17.16 -2.34
CA GLY A 360 -16.21 -16.76 -3.16
C GLY A 360 -15.81 -16.22 -4.54
N LYS A 361 -16.53 -15.19 -4.99
CA LYS A 361 -16.35 -14.55 -6.31
C LYS A 361 -15.18 -13.58 -6.32
N LEU A 362 -14.58 -13.38 -7.50
CA LEU A 362 -13.53 -12.39 -7.78
C LEU A 362 -12.28 -12.56 -6.89
N TYR A 363 -11.91 -13.79 -6.56
CA TYR A 363 -10.75 -14.09 -5.73
C TYR A 363 -9.45 -13.63 -6.41
N GLY A 364 -8.61 -12.91 -5.65
CA GLY A 364 -7.33 -12.40 -6.13
C GLY A 364 -7.43 -11.12 -6.98
N SER A 365 -8.56 -10.40 -6.91
CA SER A 365 -8.71 -9.10 -7.59
C SER A 365 -7.74 -8.06 -7.05
N GLY A 366 -7.50 -6.98 -7.81
CA GLY A 366 -6.65 -5.87 -7.39
C GLY A 366 -5.30 -5.81 -8.09
N SER A 367 -4.22 -5.57 -7.35
CA SER A 367 -2.87 -5.46 -7.90
C SER A 367 -2.30 -6.82 -8.33
N SER A 368 -1.45 -6.81 -9.36
CA SER A 368 -0.70 -8.01 -9.82
C SER A 368 0.42 -8.34 -8.83
N ARG A 369 0.08 -8.93 -7.70
CA ARG A 369 1.04 -9.35 -6.67
C ARG A 369 1.29 -10.84 -6.75
N ASP A 370 2.45 -11.23 -7.28
CA ASP A 370 2.90 -12.61 -7.31
C ASP A 370 3.11 -13.20 -5.92
N TRP A 371 3.44 -12.38 -4.92
CA TRP A 371 3.53 -12.81 -3.53
C TRP A 371 2.21 -13.36 -2.97
N ALA A 372 1.07 -12.99 -3.53
CA ALA A 372 -0.21 -13.61 -3.17
C ALA A 372 -0.24 -15.11 -3.52
N ALA A 373 0.43 -15.52 -4.59
CA ALA A 373 0.59 -16.92 -4.97
C ALA A 373 1.80 -17.58 -4.31
N LYS A 374 2.95 -16.87 -4.24
CA LYS A 374 4.17 -17.35 -3.58
C LYS A 374 3.94 -17.67 -2.11
N GLY A 375 3.32 -16.72 -1.37
CA GLY A 375 3.00 -16.91 0.04
C GLY A 375 2.04 -18.09 0.24
N SER A 376 1.01 -18.22 -0.58
CA SER A 376 0.09 -19.36 -0.54
C SER A 376 0.82 -20.70 -0.73
N ALA A 377 1.68 -20.79 -1.73
CA ALA A 377 2.48 -22.01 -1.97
C ALA A 377 3.40 -22.35 -0.79
N LEU A 378 4.08 -21.34 -0.23
CA LEU A 378 5.01 -21.52 0.89
C LEU A 378 4.31 -21.91 2.20
N LEU A 379 3.06 -21.49 2.41
CA LEU A 379 2.21 -21.93 3.52
C LEU A 379 1.74 -23.40 3.39
N GLY A 380 2.04 -24.07 2.27
CA GLY A 380 1.61 -25.46 2.03
C GLY A 380 0.24 -25.59 1.38
N ILE A 381 -0.34 -24.51 0.88
CA ILE A 381 -1.59 -24.53 0.15
C ILE A 381 -1.36 -25.18 -1.22
N LYS A 382 -2.09 -26.27 -1.49
CA LYS A 382 -2.02 -27.07 -2.73
C LYS A 382 -3.09 -26.66 -3.73
N ALA A 383 -4.25 -26.24 -3.25
CA ALA A 383 -5.35 -25.81 -4.12
C ALA A 383 -6.10 -24.61 -3.51
N VAL A 384 -6.65 -23.80 -4.41
CA VAL A 384 -7.58 -22.72 -4.09
C VAL A 384 -8.88 -23.01 -4.84
N ILE A 385 -9.99 -23.12 -4.12
CA ILE A 385 -11.31 -23.52 -4.65
C ILE A 385 -12.26 -22.32 -4.46
N VAL A 386 -12.74 -21.74 -5.55
CA VAL A 386 -13.53 -20.49 -5.51
C VAL A 386 -14.68 -20.50 -6.52
N GLU A 387 -15.58 -19.52 -6.40
CA GLU A 387 -16.64 -19.33 -7.40
C GLU A 387 -16.07 -18.68 -8.70
N SER A 388 -15.12 -17.74 -8.55
CA SER A 388 -14.41 -17.16 -9.70
C SER A 388 -13.08 -16.52 -9.30
N PHE A 389 -12.12 -16.54 -10.24
CA PHE A 389 -10.81 -15.91 -10.08
C PHE A 389 -10.68 -14.62 -10.87
N GLU A 390 -9.84 -13.71 -10.35
CA GLU A 390 -9.21 -12.71 -11.20
C GLU A 390 -8.13 -13.40 -12.06
N ARG A 391 -8.08 -13.02 -13.35
CA ARG A 391 -7.28 -13.70 -14.37
C ARG A 391 -5.78 -13.77 -14.05
N ILE A 392 -5.18 -12.67 -13.60
CA ILE A 392 -3.74 -12.60 -13.33
C ILE A 392 -3.39 -13.46 -12.12
N HIS A 393 -4.18 -13.40 -11.07
CA HIS A 393 -3.93 -14.17 -9.85
C HIS A 393 -4.05 -15.68 -10.12
N ARG A 394 -5.05 -16.08 -10.91
CA ARG A 394 -5.18 -17.48 -11.36
C ARG A 394 -3.91 -17.98 -12.08
N SER A 395 -3.36 -17.16 -12.98
CA SER A 395 -2.12 -17.49 -13.68
C SER A 395 -0.92 -17.57 -12.74
N ASN A 396 -0.84 -16.68 -11.74
CA ASN A 396 0.21 -16.71 -10.74
C ASN A 396 0.15 -17.95 -9.84
N LEU A 397 -1.06 -18.39 -9.45
CA LEU A 397 -1.24 -19.64 -8.70
C LEU A 397 -0.68 -20.83 -9.46
N ILE A 398 -1.04 -20.97 -10.75
CA ILE A 398 -0.50 -22.03 -11.63
C ILE A 398 1.03 -21.95 -11.68
N GLY A 399 1.59 -20.75 -11.90
CA GLY A 399 3.03 -20.53 -11.97
C GLY A 399 3.77 -20.90 -10.67
N MET A 400 3.07 -20.91 -9.54
CA MET A 400 3.63 -21.31 -8.23
C MET A 400 3.25 -22.74 -7.81
N GLY A 401 2.63 -23.53 -8.69
CA GLY A 401 2.25 -24.90 -8.39
C GLY A 401 1.05 -25.05 -7.46
N VAL A 402 0.21 -24.00 -7.34
CA VAL A 402 -1.05 -24.04 -6.60
C VAL A 402 -2.20 -24.25 -7.59
N MET A 403 -3.01 -25.27 -7.39
CA MET A 403 -4.11 -25.63 -8.30
C MET A 403 -5.30 -24.66 -8.12
N PRO A 404 -5.70 -23.88 -9.14
CA PRO A 404 -6.88 -23.04 -9.09
C PRO A 404 -8.11 -23.80 -9.59
N LEU A 405 -9.06 -24.06 -8.70
CA LEU A 405 -10.30 -24.79 -8.98
C LEU A 405 -11.50 -23.87 -8.87
N VAL A 406 -12.53 -24.12 -9.68
CA VAL A 406 -13.79 -23.38 -9.66
C VAL A 406 -14.91 -24.34 -9.34
N PHE A 407 -15.85 -23.92 -8.47
CA PHE A 407 -17.05 -24.71 -8.19
C PHE A 407 -17.85 -24.98 -9.46
N GLN A 408 -18.50 -26.13 -9.50
CA GLN A 408 -19.43 -26.46 -10.60
C GLN A 408 -20.67 -25.55 -10.52
N ASN A 409 -21.36 -25.41 -11.66
CA ASN A 409 -22.57 -24.58 -11.72
C ASN A 409 -23.58 -24.95 -10.65
N GLY A 410 -24.00 -23.97 -9.87
CA GLY A 410 -24.96 -24.14 -8.78
C GLY A 410 -24.35 -24.55 -7.44
N GLN A 411 -23.04 -24.70 -7.37
CA GLN A 411 -22.29 -24.90 -6.11
C GLN A 411 -21.55 -23.62 -5.72
N ASP A 412 -21.36 -23.44 -4.44
CA ASP A 412 -20.61 -22.36 -3.84
C ASP A 412 -19.83 -22.85 -2.60
N ARG A 413 -19.19 -21.95 -1.88
CA ARG A 413 -18.42 -22.27 -0.66
C ARG A 413 -19.26 -22.82 0.51
N LYS A 414 -20.59 -22.80 0.42
CA LYS A 414 -21.53 -23.31 1.43
C LYS A 414 -22.10 -24.67 1.04
N SER A 415 -21.85 -25.14 -0.19
CA SER A 415 -22.24 -26.45 -0.68
C SER A 415 -21.34 -27.54 -0.11
#